data_dcbed206c6514ec67b04635c3e5c3c85
#
_entry.id   dcbed206c6514ec67b04635c3e5c3c85
#
_cell.length_a   1.000
_cell.length_b   1.000
_cell.length_c   1.000
_cell.angle_alpha   90.00
_cell.angle_beta   90.00
_cell.angle_gamma   90.00
#
_symmetry.space_group_name_H-M   'P 1'
#
loop_
_entity.id
_entity.type
_entity.pdbx_description
1 polymer ?
#
loop_
_entity_poly.entity_id
_entity_poly.type
_entity_poly.pdbx_seq_one_letter_code
_entity_poly.pdbx_strand_id
1 'polypeptide(L)'
;MEKNSNRTYMKKMLLLLVMTVSFMAGTWAQSVKVYNERTDAMHQIDSALVEAQASGRYVMCQVGGNWCPWCLRFAEFARTDSVIAPLMAKNFVYIHVNYSSANKNLEAMRRLGNPGRFGYPAFVVLNDKGELIHIQESESLEEGKGYSRKRVERFLNLWAKPAVEAQPK
;
A
#
# COMPACT_ATOMS: atom_id res chain seq x y z
N MET A 1 23.29 0.16 65.19
CA MET A 1 23.38 1.06 64.00
C MET A 1 23.23 0.32 62.63
N GLU A 2 23.05 -0.98 62.59
CA GLU A 2 22.97 -1.78 61.34
C GLU A 2 21.60 -1.85 60.68
N LYS A 3 20.51 -1.64 61.43
CA LYS A 3 19.15 -1.82 60.92
C LYS A 3 18.69 -0.76 59.93
N ASN A 4 19.35 0.41 59.88
CA ASN A 4 19.01 1.50 58.97
C ASN A 4 19.69 1.38 57.59
N SER A 5 20.85 0.76 57.49
CA SER A 5 21.59 0.54 56.26
C SER A 5 20.83 -0.45 55.32
N ASN A 6 20.34 -1.55 55.82
CA ASN A 6 19.63 -2.56 55.06
C ASN A 6 18.31 -2.04 54.48
N ARG A 7 17.64 -1.13 55.19
CA ARG A 7 16.39 -0.52 54.70
C ARG A 7 16.63 0.45 53.51
N THR A 8 17.78 1.10 53.52
CA THR A 8 18.17 2.01 52.44
C THR A 8 18.64 1.24 51.19
N TYR A 9 19.36 0.12 51.37
CA TYR A 9 19.76 -0.77 50.26
C TYR A 9 18.54 -1.45 49.63
N MET A 10 17.60 -1.95 50.43
CA MET A 10 16.34 -2.53 49.89
C MET A 10 15.53 -1.53 49.09
N LYS A 11 15.39 -0.27 49.56
CA LYS A 11 14.70 0.78 48.82
C LYS A 11 15.39 1.13 47.48
N LYS A 12 16.73 1.18 47.45
CA LYS A 12 17.52 1.43 46.25
C LYS A 12 17.42 0.25 45.26
N MET A 13 17.44 -0.99 45.76
CA MET A 13 17.25 -2.18 44.93
C MET A 13 15.84 -2.25 44.35
N LEU A 14 14.80 -1.91 45.14
CA LEU A 14 13.42 -1.88 44.65
C LEU A 14 13.22 -0.79 43.59
N LEU A 15 13.85 0.40 43.75
CA LEU A 15 13.82 1.47 42.76
C LEU A 15 14.52 1.08 41.45
N LEU A 16 15.66 0.38 41.53
CA LEU A 16 16.37 -0.14 40.36
C LEU A 16 15.57 -1.22 39.64
N LEU A 17 14.88 -2.10 40.38
CA LEU A 17 14.03 -3.14 39.81
C LEU A 17 12.81 -2.56 39.08
N VAL A 18 12.21 -1.49 39.63
CA VAL A 18 11.09 -0.79 39.00
C VAL A 18 11.52 -0.05 37.74
N MET A 19 12.74 0.53 37.71
CA MET A 19 13.27 1.18 36.50
C MET A 19 13.59 0.19 35.37
N THR A 20 14.00 -1.04 35.67
CA THR A 20 14.30 -2.05 34.63
C THR A 20 13.04 -2.65 34.01
N VAL A 21 11.93 -2.75 34.74
CA VAL A 21 10.66 -3.26 34.24
C VAL A 21 9.98 -2.25 33.32
N SER A 22 10.20 -0.95 33.50
CA SER A 22 9.61 0.11 32.65
C SER A 22 10.22 0.18 31.24
N PHE A 23 11.37 -0.44 30.98
CA PHE A 23 12.04 -0.42 29.67
C PHE A 23 11.64 -1.55 28.72
N MET A 24 10.81 -2.49 29.19
CA MET A 24 10.26 -3.58 28.38
C MET A 24 8.85 -3.33 27.86
N ALA A 25 8.39 -2.09 27.82
CA ALA A 25 7.26 -1.73 26.98
C ALA A 25 7.72 -1.82 25.52
N GLY A 26 7.80 -3.05 25.00
CA GLY A 26 8.04 -3.31 23.60
C GLY A 26 7.03 -2.52 22.78
N THR A 27 7.50 -1.60 21.99
CA THR A 27 6.69 -0.95 20.94
C THR A 27 6.22 -2.07 20.01
N TRP A 28 5.00 -2.52 20.22
CA TRP A 28 4.27 -3.32 19.25
C TRP A 28 4.08 -2.39 18.05
N ALA A 29 4.98 -2.47 17.09
CA ALA A 29 4.80 -1.81 15.81
C ALA A 29 3.52 -2.40 15.22
N GLN A 30 2.41 -1.69 15.35
CA GLN A 30 1.18 -2.03 14.65
C GLN A 30 1.52 -2.01 13.16
N SER A 31 1.47 -3.18 12.51
CA SER A 31 1.63 -3.26 11.07
C SER A 31 0.54 -2.40 10.43
N VAL A 32 0.95 -1.36 9.73
CA VAL A 32 0.02 -0.47 9.02
C VAL A 32 -0.74 -1.32 8.01
N LYS A 33 -2.03 -1.53 8.26
CA LYS A 33 -2.90 -2.23 7.31
C LYS A 33 -3.19 -1.29 6.13
N VAL A 34 -2.65 -1.61 4.98
CA VAL A 34 -2.84 -0.86 3.73
C VAL A 34 -4.14 -1.26 3.06
N TYR A 35 -4.46 -2.55 3.09
CA TYR A 35 -5.66 -3.11 2.48
C TYR A 35 -6.76 -3.31 3.51
N ASN A 36 -7.97 -2.83 3.21
CA ASN A 36 -9.14 -3.12 4.02
C ASN A 36 -9.80 -4.42 3.53
N GLU A 37 -9.65 -5.49 4.30
CA GLU A 37 -10.16 -6.82 3.97
C GLU A 37 -11.70 -6.91 4.00
N ARG A 38 -12.39 -5.93 4.59
CA ARG A 38 -13.86 -5.90 4.68
C ARG A 38 -14.50 -5.09 3.56
N THR A 39 -13.72 -4.38 2.76
CA THR A 39 -14.24 -3.53 1.70
C THR A 39 -14.79 -4.37 0.55
N ASP A 40 -15.98 -4.02 0.09
CA ASP A 40 -16.49 -4.42 -1.20
C ASP A 40 -15.69 -3.73 -2.30
N ALA A 41 -14.88 -4.51 -3.02
CA ALA A 41 -14.00 -3.97 -4.04
C ALA A 41 -14.76 -3.46 -5.28
N MET A 42 -15.96 -3.98 -5.59
CA MET A 42 -16.78 -3.44 -6.68
C MET A 42 -17.20 -2.01 -6.37
N HIS A 43 -17.76 -1.80 -5.18
CA HIS A 43 -18.16 -0.46 -4.74
C HIS A 43 -16.93 0.50 -4.64
N GLN A 44 -15.77 -0.01 -4.20
CA GLN A 44 -14.53 0.78 -4.13
C GLN A 44 -14.08 1.25 -5.53
N ILE A 45 -14.14 0.36 -6.53
CA ILE A 45 -13.79 0.69 -7.92
C ILE A 45 -14.79 1.71 -8.49
N ASP A 46 -16.09 1.52 -8.27
CA ASP A 46 -17.11 2.46 -8.76
C ASP A 46 -16.95 3.85 -8.16
N SER A 47 -16.68 3.94 -6.86
CA SER A 47 -16.39 5.22 -6.19
C SER A 47 -15.14 5.89 -6.75
N ALA A 48 -14.09 5.12 -7.02
CA ALA A 48 -12.86 5.64 -7.62
C ALA A 48 -13.08 6.13 -9.05
N LEU A 49 -13.96 5.49 -9.83
CA LEU A 49 -14.32 5.93 -11.17
C LEU A 49 -15.09 7.27 -11.17
N VAL A 50 -16.01 7.44 -10.23
CA VAL A 50 -16.70 8.73 -10.06
C VAL A 50 -15.70 9.86 -9.78
N GLU A 51 -14.74 9.63 -8.89
CA GLU A 51 -13.66 10.58 -8.59
C GLU A 51 -12.76 10.83 -9.81
N ALA A 52 -12.41 9.79 -10.55
CA ALA A 52 -11.56 9.85 -11.73
C ALA A 52 -12.20 10.73 -12.83
N GLN A 53 -13.50 10.53 -13.09
CA GLN A 53 -14.29 11.33 -14.04
C GLN A 53 -14.32 12.80 -13.61
N ALA A 54 -14.61 13.09 -12.35
CA ALA A 54 -14.70 14.44 -11.83
C ALA A 54 -13.36 15.19 -11.85
N SER A 55 -12.24 14.47 -11.71
CA SER A 55 -10.90 15.05 -11.61
C SER A 55 -10.05 14.95 -12.88
N GLY A 56 -10.57 14.33 -13.95
CA GLY A 56 -9.83 14.15 -15.21
C GLY A 56 -8.64 13.19 -15.08
N ARG A 57 -8.71 12.22 -14.17
CA ARG A 57 -7.68 11.21 -13.93
C ARG A 57 -8.15 9.82 -14.35
N TYR A 58 -7.23 8.87 -14.37
CA TYR A 58 -7.55 7.43 -14.48
C TYR A 58 -7.55 6.77 -13.10
N VAL A 59 -8.05 5.54 -13.01
CA VAL A 59 -7.99 4.74 -11.78
C VAL A 59 -6.82 3.78 -11.86
N MET A 60 -6.01 3.71 -10.79
CA MET A 60 -5.00 2.68 -10.62
C MET A 60 -5.36 1.81 -9.42
N CYS A 61 -5.65 0.53 -9.69
CA CYS A 61 -5.90 -0.48 -8.66
C CYS A 61 -4.60 -1.23 -8.38
N GLN A 62 -4.06 -1.10 -7.17
CA GLN A 62 -3.05 -2.03 -6.67
C GLN A 62 -3.75 -3.23 -6.06
N VAL A 63 -3.73 -4.37 -6.77
CA VAL A 63 -4.35 -5.62 -6.31
C VAL A 63 -3.38 -6.43 -5.47
N GLY A 64 -3.79 -6.84 -4.29
CA GLY A 64 -2.98 -7.61 -3.36
C GLY A 64 -3.60 -7.71 -1.97
N GLY A 65 -2.79 -7.73 -0.93
CA GLY A 65 -3.27 -7.83 0.44
C GLY A 65 -2.18 -7.55 1.48
N ASN A 66 -2.60 -7.44 2.75
CA ASN A 66 -1.66 -7.20 3.86
C ASN A 66 -0.70 -8.39 4.11
N TRP A 67 -0.99 -9.56 3.55
CA TRP A 67 -0.13 -10.75 3.57
C TRP A 67 1.06 -10.68 2.60
N CYS A 68 1.04 -9.73 1.66
CA CYS A 68 2.01 -9.62 0.57
C CYS A 68 3.08 -8.56 0.89
N PRO A 69 4.33 -8.94 1.21
CA PRO A 69 5.37 -7.97 1.56
C PRO A 69 5.69 -6.96 0.44
N TRP A 70 5.67 -7.39 -0.82
CA TRP A 70 5.89 -6.52 -1.97
C TRP A 70 4.76 -5.51 -2.17
N CYS A 71 3.52 -5.91 -1.85
CA CYS A 71 2.37 -5.02 -1.88
C CYS A 71 2.53 -3.87 -0.87
N LEU A 72 2.97 -4.19 0.36
CA LEU A 72 3.20 -3.19 1.40
C LEU A 72 4.38 -2.28 1.07
N ARG A 73 5.46 -2.84 0.51
CA ARG A 73 6.62 -2.05 0.05
C ARG A 73 6.25 -1.07 -1.05
N PHE A 74 5.43 -1.48 -2.03
CA PHE A 74 5.00 -0.56 -3.08
C PHE A 74 4.11 0.55 -2.52
N ALA A 75 3.15 0.22 -1.67
CA ALA A 75 2.28 1.21 -1.06
C ALA A 75 3.07 2.25 -0.25
N GLU A 76 4.08 1.81 0.50
CA GLU A 76 4.97 2.72 1.22
C GLU A 76 5.83 3.56 0.27
N PHE A 77 6.42 2.94 -0.76
CA PHE A 77 7.20 3.64 -1.78
C PHE A 77 6.34 4.69 -2.51
N ALA A 78 5.15 4.33 -2.96
CA ALA A 78 4.22 5.23 -3.64
C ALA A 78 3.76 6.42 -2.76
N ARG A 79 3.76 6.23 -1.44
CA ARG A 79 3.37 7.26 -0.47
C ARG A 79 4.53 8.19 -0.11
N THR A 80 5.77 7.70 -0.05
CA THR A 80 6.91 8.41 0.55
C THR A 80 7.94 8.92 -0.44
N ASP A 81 8.01 8.36 -1.65
CA ASP A 81 8.97 8.81 -2.65
C ASP A 81 8.60 10.19 -3.19
N SER A 82 9.54 11.12 -3.14
CA SER A 82 9.33 12.53 -3.48
C SER A 82 8.97 12.80 -4.95
N VAL A 83 9.19 11.82 -5.84
CA VAL A 83 8.84 11.90 -7.27
C VAL A 83 7.56 11.13 -7.54
N ILE A 84 7.46 9.91 -7.01
CA ILE A 84 6.34 9.00 -7.31
C ILE A 84 5.05 9.45 -6.63
N ALA A 85 5.09 9.89 -5.38
CA ALA A 85 3.89 10.31 -4.66
C ALA A 85 3.12 11.45 -5.37
N PRO A 86 3.76 12.56 -5.75
CA PRO A 86 3.05 13.63 -6.49
C PRO A 86 2.65 13.21 -7.90
N LEU A 87 3.45 12.37 -8.58
CA LEU A 87 3.11 11.86 -9.92
C LEU A 87 1.88 10.95 -9.88
N MET A 88 1.79 10.07 -8.89
CA MET A 88 0.64 9.21 -8.63
C MET A 88 -0.62 10.05 -8.38
N ALA A 89 -0.55 10.98 -7.43
CA ALA A 89 -1.68 11.83 -7.05
C ALA A 89 -2.18 12.72 -8.20
N LYS A 90 -1.27 13.19 -9.07
CA LYS A 90 -1.61 14.01 -10.23
C LYS A 90 -2.40 13.24 -11.28
N ASN A 91 -2.03 11.98 -11.54
CA ASN A 91 -2.49 11.25 -12.72
C ASN A 91 -3.54 10.18 -12.44
N PHE A 92 -3.62 9.69 -11.17
CA PHE A 92 -4.46 8.55 -10.84
C PHE A 92 -5.27 8.76 -9.57
N VAL A 93 -6.47 8.21 -9.56
CA VAL A 93 -7.17 7.83 -8.34
C VAL A 93 -6.63 6.45 -7.95
N TYR A 94 -5.73 6.44 -6.95
CA TYR A 94 -5.01 5.24 -6.55
C TYR A 94 -5.73 4.53 -5.41
N ILE A 95 -6.09 3.26 -5.61
CA ILE A 95 -6.81 2.44 -4.64
C ILE A 95 -6.12 1.09 -4.40
N HIS A 96 -6.29 0.56 -3.18
CA HIS A 96 -5.79 -0.75 -2.79
C HIS A 96 -6.94 -1.76 -2.80
N VAL A 97 -6.95 -2.65 -3.79
CA VAL A 97 -7.98 -3.68 -3.96
C VAL A 97 -7.54 -4.96 -3.24
N ASN A 98 -8.26 -5.32 -2.17
CA ASN A 98 -7.92 -6.48 -1.37
C ASN A 98 -8.22 -7.79 -2.08
N TYR A 99 -7.24 -8.70 -2.05
CA TYR A 99 -7.37 -10.11 -2.33
C TYR A 99 -6.74 -10.89 -1.18
N SER A 100 -7.55 -11.53 -0.36
CA SER A 100 -7.07 -12.30 0.80
C SER A 100 -7.91 -13.55 1.02
N SER A 101 -7.46 -14.44 1.91
CA SER A 101 -8.24 -15.62 2.31
C SER A 101 -9.58 -15.25 2.95
N ALA A 102 -9.63 -14.11 3.65
CA ALA A 102 -10.85 -13.61 4.30
C ALA A 102 -11.84 -13.01 3.29
N ASN A 103 -11.34 -12.36 2.23
CA ASN A 103 -12.17 -11.76 1.19
C ASN A 103 -11.42 -11.75 -0.14
N LYS A 104 -11.81 -12.63 -1.04
CA LYS A 104 -11.20 -12.78 -2.37
C LYS A 104 -11.71 -11.78 -3.40
N ASN A 105 -12.82 -11.08 -3.13
CA ASN A 105 -13.40 -10.10 -4.05
C ASN A 105 -13.50 -10.63 -5.49
N LEU A 106 -14.00 -11.85 -5.69
CA LEU A 106 -13.92 -12.57 -6.98
C LEU A 106 -14.57 -11.84 -8.15
N GLU A 107 -15.63 -11.08 -7.90
CA GLU A 107 -16.30 -10.28 -8.95
C GLU A 107 -15.38 -9.13 -9.39
N ALA A 108 -14.79 -8.41 -8.46
CA ALA A 108 -13.82 -7.37 -8.77
C ALA A 108 -12.59 -7.94 -9.49
N MET A 109 -12.10 -9.13 -9.08
CA MET A 109 -10.99 -9.79 -9.79
C MET A 109 -11.36 -10.08 -11.25
N ARG A 110 -12.56 -10.56 -11.55
CA ARG A 110 -13.02 -10.76 -12.94
C ARG A 110 -13.08 -9.45 -13.71
N ARG A 111 -13.67 -8.40 -13.11
CA ARG A 111 -13.75 -7.05 -13.70
C ARG A 111 -12.37 -6.49 -14.04
N LEU A 112 -11.38 -6.73 -13.18
CA LEU A 112 -9.99 -6.29 -13.34
C LEU A 112 -9.15 -7.24 -14.23
N GLY A 113 -9.78 -8.19 -14.97
CA GLY A 113 -9.08 -9.08 -15.89
C GLY A 113 -8.29 -10.20 -15.21
N ASN A 114 -8.67 -10.62 -14.00
CA ASN A 114 -8.00 -11.66 -13.20
C ASN A 114 -6.49 -11.41 -13.04
N PRO A 115 -6.10 -10.27 -12.43
CA PRO A 115 -4.71 -9.83 -12.38
C PRO A 115 -3.80 -10.75 -11.56
N GLY A 116 -4.37 -11.61 -10.71
CA GLY A 116 -3.60 -12.55 -9.88
C GLY A 116 -2.70 -13.52 -10.67
N ARG A 117 -2.94 -13.73 -11.96
CA ARG A 117 -2.09 -14.52 -12.86
C ARG A 117 -0.70 -13.89 -13.08
N PHE A 118 -0.56 -12.60 -12.79
CA PHE A 118 0.68 -11.85 -12.90
C PHE A 118 1.45 -11.72 -11.58
N GLY A 119 1.00 -12.41 -10.53
CA GLY A 119 1.55 -12.26 -9.18
C GLY A 119 0.97 -11.06 -8.42
N TYR A 120 1.56 -10.75 -7.27
CA TYR A 120 1.13 -9.66 -6.40
C TYR A 120 2.33 -8.82 -5.89
N PRO A 121 2.20 -7.48 -5.88
CA PRO A 121 1.05 -6.73 -6.37
C PRO A 121 0.93 -6.79 -7.89
N ALA A 122 -0.30 -6.77 -8.38
CA ALA A 122 -0.58 -6.43 -9.77
C ALA A 122 -1.22 -5.04 -9.81
N PHE A 123 -0.85 -4.24 -10.81
CA PHE A 123 -1.39 -2.90 -11.00
C PHE A 123 -2.31 -2.88 -12.20
N VAL A 124 -3.56 -2.52 -11.99
CA VAL A 124 -4.56 -2.45 -13.06
C VAL A 124 -4.92 -1.00 -13.30
N VAL A 125 -4.79 -0.56 -14.54
CA VAL A 125 -5.18 0.80 -14.95
C VAL A 125 -6.54 0.73 -15.65
N LEU A 126 -7.51 1.48 -15.14
CA LEU A 126 -8.79 1.70 -15.77
C LEU A 126 -8.85 3.14 -16.28
N ASN A 127 -9.38 3.34 -17.48
CA ASN A 127 -9.70 4.68 -17.94
C ASN A 127 -10.91 5.26 -17.17
N ASP A 128 -11.27 6.51 -17.44
CA ASP A 128 -12.40 7.20 -16.78
C ASP A 128 -13.78 6.63 -17.12
N LYS A 129 -13.88 5.73 -18.11
CA LYS A 129 -15.08 4.95 -18.43
C LYS A 129 -15.14 3.60 -17.70
N GLY A 130 -14.10 3.26 -16.96
CA GLY A 130 -13.97 1.97 -16.26
C GLY A 130 -13.49 0.83 -17.15
N GLU A 131 -13.02 1.11 -18.36
CA GLU A 131 -12.43 0.12 -19.25
C GLU A 131 -11.00 -0.21 -18.79
N LEU A 132 -10.68 -1.49 -18.76
CA LEU A 132 -9.32 -1.97 -18.45
C LEU A 132 -8.40 -1.67 -19.64
N ILE A 133 -7.40 -0.83 -19.43
CA ILE A 133 -6.45 -0.44 -20.47
C ILE A 133 -5.06 -1.02 -20.27
N HIS A 134 -4.70 -1.43 -19.05
CA HIS A 134 -3.40 -2.05 -18.79
C HIS A 134 -3.39 -2.88 -17.49
N ILE A 135 -2.61 -3.96 -17.50
CA ILE A 135 -2.20 -4.68 -16.28
C ILE A 135 -0.68 -4.72 -16.26
N GLN A 136 -0.10 -4.17 -15.19
CA GLN A 136 1.33 -4.17 -14.93
C GLN A 136 1.64 -5.16 -13.81
N GLU A 137 2.52 -6.11 -14.07
CA GLU A 137 3.10 -6.98 -13.06
C GLU A 137 4.16 -6.22 -12.23
N SER A 138 4.39 -6.68 -11.01
CA SER A 138 5.31 -6.04 -10.06
C SER A 138 6.78 -6.20 -10.45
N GLU A 139 7.16 -7.38 -10.93
CA GLU A 139 8.56 -7.81 -11.11
C GLU A 139 9.36 -6.85 -11.99
N SER A 140 8.78 -6.37 -13.10
CA SER A 140 9.46 -5.43 -14.01
C SER A 140 9.69 -4.04 -13.39
N LEU A 141 8.99 -3.71 -12.30
CA LEU A 141 9.16 -2.46 -11.58
C LEU A 141 10.14 -2.57 -10.40
N GLU A 142 10.52 -3.81 -10.03
CA GLU A 142 11.33 -4.10 -8.85
C GLU A 142 12.83 -3.87 -9.12
N GLU A 143 13.54 -3.45 -8.06
CA GLU A 143 14.99 -3.28 -8.06
C GLU A 143 15.55 -3.61 -6.68
N GLY A 144 16.43 -4.61 -6.60
CA GLY A 144 16.99 -5.07 -5.34
C GLY A 144 15.90 -5.55 -4.36
N LYS A 145 15.79 -4.90 -3.20
CA LYS A 145 14.78 -5.23 -2.18
C LYS A 145 13.56 -4.28 -2.21
N GLY A 146 13.39 -3.51 -3.27
CA GLY A 146 12.35 -2.50 -3.39
C GLY A 146 11.94 -2.24 -4.84
N TYR A 147 11.59 -1.01 -5.15
CA TYR A 147 11.11 -0.58 -6.46
C TYR A 147 12.05 0.44 -7.10
N SER A 148 12.23 0.33 -8.42
CA SER A 148 13.01 1.28 -9.21
C SER A 148 12.18 2.53 -9.48
N ARG A 149 12.61 3.68 -8.94
CA ARG A 149 11.96 4.97 -9.20
C ARG A 149 11.80 5.22 -10.71
N LYS A 150 12.86 4.98 -11.48
CA LYS A 150 12.87 5.21 -12.93
C LYS A 150 11.85 4.35 -13.66
N ARG A 151 11.71 3.07 -13.29
CA ARG A 151 10.76 2.15 -13.96
C ARG A 151 9.33 2.49 -13.57
N VAL A 152 9.07 2.78 -12.28
CA VAL A 152 7.75 3.18 -11.80
C VAL A 152 7.34 4.53 -12.39
N GLU A 153 8.22 5.52 -12.41
CA GLU A 153 7.96 6.82 -13.05
C GLU A 153 7.61 6.66 -14.53
N ARG A 154 8.37 5.83 -15.26
CA ARG A 154 8.06 5.52 -16.67
C ARG A 154 6.68 4.88 -16.82
N PHE A 155 6.36 3.88 -15.99
CA PHE A 155 5.06 3.21 -16.00
C PHE A 155 3.92 4.24 -15.79
N LEU A 156 4.01 5.07 -14.75
CA LEU A 156 3.00 6.08 -14.44
C LEU A 156 2.82 7.08 -15.57
N ASN A 157 3.92 7.56 -16.17
CA ASN A 157 3.86 8.53 -17.26
C ASN A 157 3.25 7.94 -18.54
N LEU A 158 3.53 6.68 -18.87
CA LEU A 158 3.00 6.03 -20.07
C LEU A 158 1.50 5.77 -19.99
N TRP A 159 0.96 5.51 -18.79
CA TRP A 159 -0.45 5.17 -18.59
C TRP A 159 -1.28 6.30 -18.00
N ALA A 160 -0.70 7.48 -17.81
CA ALA A 160 -1.44 8.69 -17.46
C ALA A 160 -2.41 9.09 -18.57
N LYS A 161 -3.59 9.60 -18.20
CA LYS A 161 -4.65 10.02 -19.15
C LYS A 161 -4.12 10.85 -20.33
N PRO A 162 -3.31 11.91 -20.13
CA PRO A 162 -2.81 12.71 -21.23
C PRO A 162 -1.95 11.91 -22.23
N ALA A 163 -1.17 10.94 -21.74
CA ALA A 163 -0.32 10.14 -22.63
C ALA A 163 -1.13 9.12 -23.45
N VAL A 164 -2.13 8.49 -22.83
CA VAL A 164 -3.02 7.53 -23.52
C VAL A 164 -3.89 8.21 -24.57
N GLU A 165 -4.45 9.39 -24.27
CA GLU A 165 -5.32 10.13 -25.17
C GLU A 165 -4.57 10.88 -26.28
N ALA A 166 -3.27 11.16 -26.11
CA ALA A 166 -2.43 11.78 -27.13
C ALA A 166 -2.03 10.83 -28.28
N GLN A 167 -2.31 9.53 -28.16
CA GLN A 167 -1.98 8.58 -29.22
C GLN A 167 -2.93 8.76 -30.42
N PRO A 168 -2.40 8.82 -31.67
CA PRO A 168 -3.24 8.87 -32.85
C PRO A 168 -4.11 7.61 -32.93
N LYS A 169 -5.39 7.80 -33.20
CA LYS A 169 -6.37 6.72 -33.39
C LYS A 169 -6.11 5.97 -34.67
#